data_ddb5d9e3b12da7637139ff18428c5e5c
#
_entry.id   ddb5d9e3b12da7637139ff18428c5e5c
#
_cell.length_a   1.000
_cell.length_b   1.000
_cell.length_c   1.000
_cell.angle_alpha   90.00
_cell.angle_beta   90.00
_cell.angle_gamma   90.00
#
_symmetry.space_group_name_H-M   'P 1'
#
loop_
_entity.id
_entity.type
_entity.pdbx_description
1 polymer ?
#
loop_
_entity_poly.entity_id
_entity_poly.type
_entity_poly.pdbx_seq_one_letter_code
_entity_poly.pdbx_strand_id
1 'polypeptide(L)'
;QGVSSAASDVYKRQSVFWAVCASLVGIGGFFIMSTYVLSYGTNELGVDRQPMVNATLLGALAQLTTLLIFGRLGEKVGADKIVAWGGIATVVLAVPLWVMVNTGNIAWITLAIVLGLSVVTVPYSVVGVVLTELFPVQYRYTGVALSANIAAAISGLLPFLITWLNTFTDGPSIWPAAGVLIGIGVLTAAGGFAAHRHMASDNVVSVA
;
A
#
# COMPACT_ATOMS: atom_id res chain seq x y z
N GLN A 1 2.91 -39.04 7.35
CA GLN A 1 2.31 -37.93 8.17
C GLN A 1 3.24 -36.71 8.31
N GLY A 2 4.57 -36.88 8.36
CA GLY A 2 5.52 -35.78 8.52
C GLY A 2 5.68 -34.83 7.32
N VAL A 3 5.54 -35.36 6.10
CA VAL A 3 5.70 -34.56 4.86
C VAL A 3 4.50 -33.63 4.64
N SER A 4 3.30 -34.08 5.01
CA SER A 4 2.09 -33.26 4.88
C SER A 4 2.04 -32.08 5.85
N SER A 5 2.60 -32.21 7.06
CA SER A 5 2.68 -31.12 8.05
C SER A 5 3.70 -30.07 7.64
N ALA A 6 4.88 -30.48 7.18
CA ALA A 6 5.91 -29.54 6.72
C ALA A 6 5.47 -28.73 5.49
N ALA A 7 4.82 -29.36 4.50
CA ALA A 7 4.26 -28.68 3.33
C ALA A 7 3.15 -27.69 3.73
N SER A 8 2.29 -28.05 4.67
CA SER A 8 1.24 -27.18 5.22
C SER A 8 1.82 -25.96 5.95
N ASP A 9 2.93 -26.12 6.68
CA ASP A 9 3.56 -25.04 7.42
C ASP A 9 4.31 -24.06 6.49
N VAL A 10 4.95 -24.56 5.44
CA VAL A 10 5.55 -23.70 4.38
C VAL A 10 4.47 -22.91 3.66
N TYR A 11 3.35 -23.55 3.30
CA TYR A 11 2.21 -22.89 2.67
C TYR A 11 1.63 -21.75 3.54
N LYS A 12 1.45 -22.00 4.84
CA LYS A 12 0.97 -20.99 5.79
C LYS A 12 1.90 -19.78 5.87
N ARG A 13 3.22 -20.01 5.91
CA ARG A 13 4.22 -18.92 5.94
C ARG A 13 4.21 -18.11 4.64
N GLN A 14 4.09 -18.77 3.51
CA GLN A 14 4.03 -18.12 2.20
C GLN A 14 2.76 -17.26 2.05
N SER A 15 1.59 -17.76 2.50
CA SER A 15 0.34 -16.98 2.49
C SER A 15 0.43 -15.73 3.36
N VAL A 16 1.02 -15.82 4.56
CA VAL A 16 1.25 -14.64 5.44
C VAL A 16 2.16 -13.62 4.75
N PHE A 17 3.26 -14.06 4.12
CA PHE A 17 4.16 -13.17 3.40
C PHE A 17 3.46 -12.39 2.28
N TRP A 18 2.69 -13.08 1.43
CA TRP A 18 1.96 -12.44 0.34
C TRP A 18 0.84 -11.54 0.82
N ALA A 19 0.15 -11.92 1.90
CA ALA A 19 -0.86 -11.09 2.55
C ALA A 19 -0.27 -9.79 3.11
N VAL A 20 0.91 -9.86 3.74
CA VAL A 20 1.66 -8.67 4.19
C VAL A 20 2.02 -7.79 2.99
N CYS A 21 2.61 -8.37 1.95
CA CYS A 21 2.98 -7.63 0.74
C CYS A 21 1.77 -6.91 0.11
N ALA A 22 0.64 -7.60 -0.04
CA ALA A 22 -0.59 -7.03 -0.59
C ALA A 22 -1.13 -5.82 0.19
N SER A 23 -0.84 -5.77 1.50
CA SER A 23 -1.33 -4.72 2.40
C SER A 23 -0.44 -3.48 2.49
N LEU A 24 0.84 -3.58 2.06
CA LEU A 24 1.85 -2.54 2.32
C LEU A 24 1.51 -1.17 1.73
N VAL A 25 1.06 -1.11 0.47
CA VAL A 25 0.73 0.19 -0.16
C VAL A 25 -0.45 0.85 0.55
N GLY A 26 -1.49 0.09 0.86
CA GLY A 26 -2.68 0.66 1.50
C GLY A 26 -2.37 1.31 2.84
N ILE A 27 -1.60 0.64 3.69
CA ILE A 27 -1.26 1.13 5.03
C ILE A 27 -0.02 2.04 4.96
N GLY A 28 1.07 1.57 4.36
CA GLY A 28 2.34 2.30 4.30
C GLY A 28 2.30 3.53 3.41
N GLY A 29 1.65 3.42 2.25
CA GLY A 29 1.44 4.55 1.37
C GLY A 29 0.60 5.66 2.01
N PHE A 30 -0.39 5.29 2.84
CA PHE A 30 -1.14 6.26 3.64
C PHE A 30 -0.22 7.03 4.60
N PHE A 31 0.64 6.36 5.37
CA PHE A 31 1.58 7.03 6.28
C PHE A 31 2.57 7.93 5.52
N ILE A 32 3.03 7.51 4.34
CA ILE A 32 3.93 8.30 3.52
C ILE A 32 3.21 9.55 2.99
N MET A 33 2.04 9.39 2.37
CA MET A 33 1.33 10.48 1.69
C MET A 33 0.55 11.42 2.62
N SER A 34 0.29 11.02 3.87
CA SER A 34 -0.34 11.87 4.87
C SER A 34 0.68 12.42 5.88
N THR A 35 1.33 11.54 6.64
CA THR A 35 2.17 11.92 7.78
C THR A 35 3.53 12.44 7.32
N TYR A 36 4.22 11.69 6.43
CA TYR A 36 5.56 12.08 6.01
C TYR A 36 5.52 13.32 5.10
N VAL A 37 4.59 13.40 4.13
CA VAL A 37 4.44 14.60 3.27
C VAL A 37 4.14 15.84 4.10
N LEU A 38 3.29 15.74 5.13
CA LEU A 38 3.01 16.85 6.04
C LEU A 38 4.27 17.31 6.76
N SER A 39 5.05 16.38 7.32
CA SER A 39 6.30 16.67 8.01
C SER A 39 7.36 17.27 7.07
N TYR A 40 7.53 16.67 5.89
CA TYR A 40 8.47 17.13 4.87
C TYR A 40 8.13 18.55 4.36
N GLY A 41 6.86 18.79 4.04
CA GLY A 41 6.41 20.10 3.57
C GLY A 41 6.59 21.21 4.60
N THR A 42 6.37 20.91 5.88
CA THR A 42 6.52 21.92 6.95
C THR A 42 7.97 22.11 7.37
N ASN A 43 8.75 21.05 7.53
CA ASN A 43 10.10 21.14 8.10
C ASN A 43 11.18 21.42 7.05
N GLU A 44 11.06 20.83 5.85
CA GLU A 44 12.09 20.93 4.80
C GLU A 44 11.77 22.00 3.76
N LEU A 45 10.48 22.15 3.38
CA LEU A 45 10.07 23.11 2.37
C LEU A 45 9.57 24.44 2.95
N GLY A 46 9.43 24.55 4.28
CA GLY A 46 9.00 25.76 4.97
C GLY A 46 7.55 26.17 4.66
N VAL A 47 6.71 25.26 4.19
CA VAL A 47 5.29 25.54 3.92
C VAL A 47 4.51 25.59 5.24
N ASP A 48 3.62 26.56 5.37
CA ASP A 48 2.79 26.70 6.56
C ASP A 48 1.99 25.44 6.85
N ARG A 49 1.90 25.08 8.13
CA ARG A 49 1.24 23.86 8.59
C ARG A 49 -0.25 23.82 8.23
N GLN A 50 -0.96 24.95 8.34
CA GLN A 50 -2.41 24.99 8.14
C GLN A 50 -2.82 24.63 6.70
N PRO A 51 -2.21 25.20 5.63
CA PRO A 51 -2.44 24.76 4.25
C PRO A 51 -2.16 23.27 4.03
N MET A 52 -1.09 22.72 4.64
CA MET A 52 -0.75 21.30 4.53
C MET A 52 -1.81 20.38 5.17
N VAL A 53 -2.36 20.79 6.33
CA VAL A 53 -3.47 20.06 6.97
C VAL A 53 -4.72 20.12 6.10
N ASN A 54 -5.05 21.29 5.52
CA ASN A 54 -6.19 21.42 4.61
C ASN A 54 -6.03 20.54 3.36
N ALA A 55 -4.82 20.46 2.80
CA ALA A 55 -4.51 19.58 1.68
C ALA A 55 -4.74 18.10 2.05
N THR A 56 -4.35 17.68 3.25
CA THR A 56 -4.57 16.32 3.73
C THR A 56 -6.07 16.03 3.93
N LEU A 57 -6.86 17.00 4.39
CA LEU A 57 -8.33 16.85 4.48
C LEU A 57 -8.98 16.66 3.10
N LEU A 58 -8.56 17.45 2.09
CA LEU A 58 -9.02 17.25 0.71
C LEU A 58 -8.62 15.87 0.17
N GLY A 59 -7.40 15.43 0.47
CA GLY A 59 -6.93 14.08 0.15
C GLY A 59 -7.76 12.99 0.81
N ALA A 60 -8.17 13.15 2.07
CA ALA A 60 -9.04 12.21 2.77
C ALA A 60 -10.44 12.10 2.14
N LEU A 61 -11.00 13.20 1.65
CA LEU A 61 -12.27 13.19 0.90
C LEU A 61 -12.13 12.45 -0.43
N ALA A 62 -11.05 12.68 -1.15
CA ALA A 62 -10.76 11.95 -2.38
C ALA A 62 -10.53 10.46 -2.11
N GLN A 63 -9.85 10.12 -1.01
CA GLN A 63 -9.64 8.75 -0.54
C GLN A 63 -10.98 8.04 -0.28
N LEU A 64 -11.91 8.68 0.41
CA LEU A 64 -13.25 8.13 0.65
C LEU A 64 -13.97 7.82 -0.66
N THR A 65 -13.92 8.73 -1.62
CA THR A 65 -14.53 8.55 -2.94
C THR A 65 -13.87 7.38 -3.69
N THR A 66 -12.55 7.29 -3.66
CA THR A 66 -11.78 6.20 -4.28
C THR A 66 -12.13 4.85 -3.66
N LEU A 67 -12.22 4.79 -2.33
CA LEU A 67 -12.59 3.57 -1.59
C LEU A 67 -13.95 3.01 -2.07
N LEU A 68 -14.95 3.88 -2.22
CA LEU A 68 -16.29 3.48 -2.65
C LEU A 68 -16.31 3.01 -4.12
N ILE A 69 -15.58 3.69 -5.01
CA ILE A 69 -15.52 3.36 -6.43
C ILE A 69 -14.79 2.03 -6.64
N PHE A 70 -13.58 1.89 -6.09
CA PHE A 70 -12.74 0.72 -6.31
C PHE A 70 -13.18 -0.49 -5.48
N GLY A 71 -13.83 -0.28 -4.33
CA GLY A 71 -14.51 -1.36 -3.61
C GLY A 71 -15.56 -2.06 -4.47
N ARG A 72 -16.45 -1.27 -5.10
CA ARG A 72 -17.47 -1.82 -6.03
C ARG A 72 -16.85 -2.39 -7.31
N LEU A 73 -15.77 -1.79 -7.80
CA LEU A 73 -15.08 -2.30 -8.99
C LEU A 73 -14.41 -3.64 -8.70
N GLY A 74 -13.93 -3.85 -7.46
CA GLY A 74 -13.35 -5.11 -7.00
C GLY A 74 -14.29 -6.29 -7.10
N GLU A 75 -15.57 -6.09 -6.84
CA GLU A 75 -16.61 -7.12 -6.98
C GLU A 75 -16.77 -7.58 -8.44
N LYS A 76 -16.52 -6.69 -9.41
CA LYS A 76 -16.73 -6.97 -10.86
C LYS A 76 -15.48 -7.49 -11.55
N VAL A 77 -14.31 -6.94 -11.21
CA VAL A 77 -13.04 -7.18 -11.93
C VAL A 77 -12.20 -8.25 -11.24
N GLY A 78 -12.38 -8.42 -9.93
CA GLY A 78 -11.57 -9.27 -9.05
C GLY A 78 -10.66 -8.44 -8.15
N ALA A 79 -10.67 -8.76 -6.86
CA ALA A 79 -9.94 -8.01 -5.85
C ALA A 79 -8.42 -8.12 -6.04
N ASP A 80 -7.93 -9.29 -6.39
CA ASP A 80 -6.54 -9.62 -6.68
C ASP A 80 -5.96 -8.73 -7.80
N LYS A 81 -6.71 -8.53 -8.87
CA LYS A 81 -6.32 -7.67 -10.00
C LYS A 81 -6.24 -6.20 -9.59
N ILE A 82 -7.19 -5.73 -8.79
CA ILE A 82 -7.19 -4.34 -8.31
C ILE A 82 -6.00 -4.11 -7.37
N VAL A 83 -5.66 -5.06 -6.50
CA VAL A 83 -4.45 -4.97 -5.68
C VAL A 83 -3.20 -4.90 -6.56
N ALA A 84 -3.08 -5.78 -7.56
CA ALA A 84 -1.94 -5.79 -8.47
C ALA A 84 -1.81 -4.48 -9.26
N TRP A 85 -2.88 -4.02 -9.89
CA TRP A 85 -2.88 -2.76 -10.66
C TRP A 85 -2.70 -1.53 -9.79
N GLY A 86 -3.24 -1.52 -8.56
CA GLY A 86 -3.02 -0.46 -7.59
C GLY A 86 -1.55 -0.36 -7.16
N GLY A 87 -0.87 -1.49 -6.97
CA GLY A 87 0.57 -1.55 -6.74
C GLY A 87 1.36 -0.96 -7.91
N ILE A 88 1.05 -1.36 -9.16
CA ILE A 88 1.70 -0.84 -10.37
C ILE A 88 1.45 0.67 -10.52
N ALA A 89 0.22 1.13 -10.33
CA ALA A 89 -0.10 2.56 -10.39
C ALA A 89 0.70 3.37 -9.36
N THR A 90 0.88 2.83 -8.16
CA THR A 90 1.72 3.44 -7.12
C THR A 90 3.18 3.57 -7.57
N VAL A 91 3.74 2.52 -8.19
CA VAL A 91 5.11 2.56 -8.73
C VAL A 91 5.27 3.64 -9.80
N VAL A 92 4.35 3.69 -10.76
CA VAL A 92 4.40 4.65 -11.87
C VAL A 92 4.26 6.10 -11.39
N LEU A 93 3.38 6.33 -10.42
CA LEU A 93 3.08 7.67 -9.91
C LEU A 93 4.00 8.12 -8.78
N ALA A 94 4.81 7.25 -8.19
CA ALA A 94 5.68 7.59 -7.07
C ALA A 94 6.60 8.78 -7.37
N VAL A 95 7.32 8.75 -8.48
CA VAL A 95 8.24 9.85 -8.85
C VAL A 95 7.49 11.13 -9.21
N PRO A 96 6.47 11.14 -10.09
CA PRO A 96 5.67 12.33 -10.37
C PRO A 96 5.09 12.99 -9.12
N LEU A 97 4.53 12.21 -8.20
CA LEU A 97 3.96 12.75 -6.95
C LEU A 97 5.01 13.47 -6.11
N TRP A 98 6.19 12.87 -5.96
CA TRP A 98 7.26 13.49 -5.16
C TRP A 98 7.91 14.69 -5.87
N VAL A 99 7.98 14.72 -7.20
CA VAL A 99 8.36 15.91 -7.95
C VAL A 99 7.40 17.06 -7.69
N MET A 100 6.08 16.78 -7.69
CA MET A 100 5.06 17.79 -7.37
C MET A 100 5.19 18.31 -5.93
N VAL A 101 5.42 17.41 -4.95
CA VAL A 101 5.64 17.81 -3.54
C VAL A 101 6.86 18.73 -3.42
N ASN A 102 7.97 18.39 -4.09
CA ASN A 102 9.24 19.11 -3.99
C ASN A 102 9.20 20.52 -4.65
N THR A 103 8.15 20.87 -5.38
CA THR A 103 7.99 22.25 -5.90
C THR A 103 7.83 23.30 -4.80
N GLY A 104 7.49 22.92 -3.57
CA GLY A 104 7.18 23.84 -2.48
C GLY A 104 5.89 24.65 -2.68
N ASN A 105 5.23 24.51 -3.82
CA ASN A 105 3.98 25.23 -4.11
C ASN A 105 2.79 24.45 -3.55
N ILE A 106 2.02 25.10 -2.68
CA ILE A 106 0.89 24.45 -1.98
C ILE A 106 -0.16 23.85 -2.93
N ALA A 107 -0.38 24.44 -4.10
CA ALA A 107 -1.33 23.90 -5.07
C ALA A 107 -0.86 22.57 -5.63
N TRP A 108 0.42 22.44 -6.00
CA TRP A 108 1.02 21.20 -6.48
C TRP A 108 1.12 20.16 -5.38
N ILE A 109 1.47 20.58 -4.15
CA ILE A 109 1.49 19.69 -2.97
C ILE A 109 0.09 19.14 -2.69
N THR A 110 -0.94 20.01 -2.72
CA THR A 110 -2.33 19.58 -2.53
C THR A 110 -2.75 18.56 -3.57
N LEU A 111 -2.44 18.80 -4.84
CA LEU A 111 -2.73 17.87 -5.92
C LEU A 111 -1.99 16.53 -5.74
N ALA A 112 -0.72 16.57 -5.33
CA ALA A 112 0.07 15.38 -5.05
C ALA A 112 -0.51 14.56 -3.88
N ILE A 113 -0.96 15.22 -2.80
CA ILE A 113 -1.60 14.54 -1.66
C ILE A 113 -2.93 13.92 -2.09
N VAL A 114 -3.77 14.64 -2.82
CA VAL A 114 -5.07 14.15 -3.31
C VAL A 114 -4.89 12.93 -4.22
N LEU A 115 -4.02 13.03 -5.21
CA LEU A 115 -3.72 11.92 -6.12
C LEU A 115 -3.02 10.77 -5.41
N GLY A 116 -2.05 11.07 -4.55
CA GLY A 116 -1.29 10.06 -3.82
C GLY A 116 -2.16 9.25 -2.87
N LEU A 117 -2.99 9.90 -2.05
CA LEU A 117 -3.94 9.22 -1.18
C LEU A 117 -4.98 8.42 -1.97
N SER A 118 -5.43 8.93 -3.12
CA SER A 118 -6.34 8.18 -4.00
C SER A 118 -5.68 6.91 -4.52
N VAL A 119 -4.47 7.00 -5.06
CA VAL A 119 -3.77 5.85 -5.66
C VAL A 119 -3.46 4.77 -4.64
N VAL A 120 -2.95 5.13 -3.46
CA VAL A 120 -2.64 4.13 -2.41
C VAL A 120 -3.89 3.48 -1.83
N THR A 121 -5.06 4.13 -1.97
CA THR A 121 -6.34 3.58 -1.53
C THR A 121 -6.91 2.56 -2.51
N VAL A 122 -6.50 2.57 -3.78
CA VAL A 122 -6.98 1.58 -4.77
C VAL A 122 -6.77 0.15 -4.28
N PRO A 123 -5.55 -0.33 -3.97
CA PRO A 123 -5.36 -1.67 -3.45
C PRO A 123 -5.98 -1.86 -2.07
N TYR A 124 -6.00 -0.83 -1.23
CA TYR A 124 -6.57 -0.90 0.12
C TYR A 124 -8.07 -1.18 0.13
N SER A 125 -8.80 -0.66 -0.87
CA SER A 125 -10.26 -0.81 -0.96
C SER A 125 -10.75 -2.26 -1.03
N VAL A 126 -9.90 -3.18 -1.49
CA VAL A 126 -10.24 -4.59 -1.73
C VAL A 126 -9.30 -5.57 -1.03
N VAL A 127 -8.24 -5.09 -0.36
CA VAL A 127 -7.23 -5.95 0.27
C VAL A 127 -7.84 -6.94 1.27
N GLY A 128 -8.89 -6.53 2.00
CA GLY A 128 -9.59 -7.40 2.94
C GLY A 128 -10.14 -8.68 2.29
N VAL A 129 -10.66 -8.58 1.07
CA VAL A 129 -11.12 -9.74 0.30
C VAL A 129 -9.94 -10.65 -0.03
N VAL A 130 -8.86 -10.08 -0.59
CA VAL A 130 -7.64 -10.84 -0.93
C VAL A 130 -7.07 -11.56 0.28
N LEU A 131 -7.01 -10.88 1.44
CA LEU A 131 -6.51 -11.50 2.67
C LEU A 131 -7.38 -12.69 3.10
N THR A 132 -8.71 -12.57 3.02
CA THR A 132 -9.61 -13.67 3.42
C THR A 132 -9.52 -14.86 2.49
N GLU A 133 -9.19 -14.66 1.22
CA GLU A 133 -9.06 -15.73 0.21
C GLU A 133 -7.72 -16.46 0.28
N LEU A 134 -6.67 -15.81 0.80
CA LEU A 134 -5.35 -16.42 0.99
C LEU A 134 -5.28 -17.43 2.15
N PHE A 135 -6.30 -17.49 3.01
CA PHE A 135 -6.29 -18.38 4.17
C PHE A 135 -7.50 -19.33 4.20
N PRO A 136 -7.28 -20.65 4.47
CA PRO A 136 -8.35 -21.60 4.73
C PRO A 136 -9.24 -21.15 5.89
N VAL A 137 -10.52 -21.51 5.87
CA VAL A 137 -11.54 -21.08 6.83
C VAL A 137 -11.09 -21.28 8.29
N GLN A 138 -10.38 -22.40 8.58
CA GLN A 138 -9.94 -22.77 9.94
C GLN A 138 -8.91 -21.79 10.54
N TYR A 139 -8.09 -21.12 9.71
CA TYR A 139 -7.02 -20.21 10.14
C TYR A 139 -7.20 -18.79 9.63
N ARG A 140 -8.31 -18.50 8.94
CA ARG A 140 -8.55 -17.24 8.24
C ARG A 140 -8.45 -16.04 9.17
N TYR A 141 -9.13 -16.08 10.32
CA TYR A 141 -9.09 -14.98 11.28
C TYR A 141 -7.67 -14.67 11.77
N THR A 142 -6.95 -15.69 12.21
CA THR A 142 -5.57 -15.54 12.71
C THR A 142 -4.61 -15.10 11.61
N GLY A 143 -4.74 -15.67 10.40
CA GLY A 143 -3.89 -15.33 9.26
C GLY A 143 -4.08 -13.88 8.80
N VAL A 144 -5.33 -13.44 8.68
CA VAL A 144 -5.67 -12.04 8.32
C VAL A 144 -5.18 -11.07 9.39
N ALA A 145 -5.50 -11.33 10.67
CA ALA A 145 -5.10 -10.47 11.77
C ALA A 145 -3.56 -10.37 11.89
N LEU A 146 -2.84 -11.48 11.81
CA LEU A 146 -1.39 -11.50 11.87
C LEU A 146 -0.77 -10.71 10.71
N SER A 147 -1.22 -10.97 9.49
CA SER A 147 -0.70 -10.29 8.29
C SER A 147 -0.96 -8.79 8.33
N ALA A 148 -2.17 -8.37 8.70
CA ALA A 148 -2.52 -6.96 8.82
C ALA A 148 -1.69 -6.23 9.89
N ASN A 149 -1.48 -6.85 11.06
CA ASN A 149 -0.67 -6.26 12.13
C ASN A 149 0.81 -6.17 11.76
N ILE A 150 1.37 -7.19 11.10
CA ILE A 150 2.76 -7.14 10.59
C ILE A 150 2.90 -6.02 9.55
N ALA A 151 1.97 -5.95 8.60
CA ALA A 151 1.96 -4.87 7.60
C ALA A 151 1.84 -3.48 8.24
N ALA A 152 0.99 -3.33 9.26
CA ALA A 152 0.84 -2.07 9.99
C ALA A 152 2.12 -1.70 10.76
N ALA A 153 2.78 -2.64 11.43
CA ALA A 153 4.03 -2.41 12.14
C ALA A 153 5.15 -1.96 11.18
N ILE A 154 5.33 -2.64 10.05
CA ILE A 154 6.28 -2.25 9.01
C ILE A 154 5.93 -0.86 8.48
N SER A 155 4.66 -0.63 8.14
CA SER A 155 4.19 0.62 7.56
C SER A 155 4.37 1.83 8.48
N GLY A 156 4.18 1.66 9.78
CA GLY A 156 4.41 2.72 10.77
C GLY A 156 5.87 3.16 10.88
N LEU A 157 6.82 2.29 10.49
CA LEU A 157 8.25 2.61 10.47
C LEU A 157 8.70 3.30 9.16
N LEU A 158 7.89 3.29 8.10
CA LEU A 158 8.30 3.84 6.81
C LEU A 158 8.63 5.34 6.84
N PRO A 159 7.86 6.22 7.50
CA PRO A 159 8.24 7.62 7.62
C PRO A 159 9.60 7.82 8.29
N PHE A 160 9.89 7.03 9.33
CA PHE A 160 11.17 7.05 10.00
C PHE A 160 12.31 6.57 9.07
N LEU A 161 12.08 5.47 8.35
CA LEU A 161 13.03 4.95 7.36
C LEU A 161 13.35 6.00 6.28
N ILE A 162 12.36 6.70 5.76
CA ILE A 162 12.57 7.74 4.75
C ILE A 162 13.38 8.90 5.34
N THR A 163 13.05 9.35 6.55
CA THR A 163 13.80 10.40 7.24
C THR A 163 15.25 9.98 7.47
N TRP A 164 15.50 8.76 7.89
CA TRP A 164 16.84 8.21 8.05
C TRP A 164 17.60 8.14 6.72
N LEU A 165 16.96 7.70 5.64
CA LEU A 165 17.58 7.67 4.31
C LEU A 165 17.93 9.08 3.82
N ASN A 166 17.16 10.10 4.17
CA ASN A 166 17.47 11.48 3.82
C ASN A 166 18.73 12.01 4.52
N THR A 167 19.19 11.41 5.63
CA THR A 167 20.47 11.80 6.25
C THR A 167 21.70 11.48 5.40
N PHE A 168 21.56 10.61 4.39
CA PHE A 168 22.61 10.27 3.45
C PHE A 168 22.57 11.12 2.16
N THR A 169 21.66 12.08 2.07
CA THR A 169 21.54 13.01 0.94
C THR A 169 21.94 14.41 1.36
N ASP A 170 22.58 15.17 0.46
CA ASP A 170 23.06 16.52 0.72
C ASP A 170 21.94 17.59 0.74
N GLY A 171 20.78 17.26 1.32
CA GLY A 171 19.62 18.16 1.42
C GLY A 171 18.28 17.48 1.13
N PRO A 172 17.17 18.24 1.12
CA PRO A 172 15.85 17.70 0.85
C PRO A 172 15.79 16.95 -0.47
N SER A 173 15.56 15.64 -0.42
CA SER A 173 15.60 14.76 -1.59
C SER A 173 14.28 13.99 -1.73
N ILE A 174 13.81 13.92 -2.97
CA ILE A 174 12.62 13.13 -3.31
C ILE A 174 12.89 11.63 -3.39
N TRP A 175 14.15 11.25 -3.62
CA TRP A 175 14.52 9.87 -3.96
C TRP A 175 14.25 8.86 -2.84
N PRO A 176 14.56 9.13 -1.56
CA PRO A 176 14.26 8.17 -0.49
C PRO A 176 12.77 7.88 -0.38
N ALA A 177 11.94 8.90 -0.43
CA ALA A 177 10.49 8.75 -0.31
C ALA A 177 9.86 8.09 -1.55
N ALA A 178 10.28 8.52 -2.76
CA ALA A 178 9.86 7.88 -4.01
C ALA A 178 10.34 6.42 -4.06
N GLY A 179 11.58 6.15 -3.67
CA GLY A 179 12.16 4.81 -3.64
C GLY A 179 11.43 3.85 -2.71
N VAL A 180 11.11 4.30 -1.49
CA VAL A 180 10.31 3.51 -0.54
C VAL A 180 8.90 3.27 -1.09
N LEU A 181 8.25 4.29 -1.67
CA LEU A 181 6.92 4.15 -2.26
C LEU A 181 6.92 3.18 -3.46
N ILE A 182 7.97 3.22 -4.31
CA ILE A 182 8.18 2.24 -5.38
C ILE A 182 8.36 0.84 -4.79
N GLY A 183 9.19 0.68 -3.76
CA GLY A 183 9.47 -0.61 -3.13
C GLY A 183 8.20 -1.28 -2.61
N ILE A 184 7.38 -0.55 -1.83
CA ILE A 184 6.11 -1.10 -1.34
C ILE A 184 5.10 -1.32 -2.47
N GLY A 185 5.12 -0.49 -3.53
CA GLY A 185 4.31 -0.66 -4.73
C GLY A 185 4.60 -1.96 -5.47
N VAL A 186 5.88 -2.28 -5.68
CA VAL A 186 6.33 -3.54 -6.28
C VAL A 186 5.91 -4.74 -5.42
N LEU A 187 6.11 -4.67 -4.10
CA LEU A 187 5.71 -5.74 -3.18
C LEU A 187 4.19 -5.96 -3.22
N THR A 188 3.41 -4.88 -3.24
CA THR A 188 1.93 -4.99 -3.30
C THR A 188 1.46 -5.54 -4.65
N ALA A 189 2.06 -5.14 -5.76
CA ALA A 189 1.76 -5.71 -7.06
C ALA A 189 2.09 -7.22 -7.08
N ALA A 190 3.25 -7.62 -6.57
CA ALA A 190 3.64 -9.02 -6.45
C ALA A 190 2.68 -9.82 -5.55
N GLY A 191 2.23 -9.23 -4.42
CA GLY A 191 1.22 -9.82 -3.53
C GLY A 191 -0.12 -10.06 -4.24
N GLY A 192 -0.59 -9.08 -5.03
CA GLY A 192 -1.81 -9.21 -5.83
C GLY A 192 -1.69 -10.32 -6.89
N PHE A 193 -0.58 -10.39 -7.62
CA PHE A 193 -0.35 -11.46 -8.59
C PHE A 193 -0.20 -12.84 -7.96
N ALA A 194 0.44 -12.93 -6.79
CA ALA A 194 0.54 -14.18 -6.05
C ALA A 194 -0.84 -14.68 -5.58
N ALA A 195 -1.69 -13.79 -5.07
CA ALA A 195 -3.06 -14.10 -4.70
C ALA A 195 -3.86 -14.61 -5.89
N HIS A 196 -3.73 -13.97 -7.05
CA HIS A 196 -4.38 -14.43 -8.30
C HIS A 196 -4.04 -15.88 -8.65
N ARG A 197 -2.77 -16.26 -8.54
CA ARG A 197 -2.31 -17.65 -8.82
C ARG A 197 -2.88 -18.66 -7.82
N HIS A 198 -2.99 -18.30 -6.54
CA HIS A 198 -3.59 -19.16 -5.52
C HIS A 198 -5.06 -19.43 -5.79
N MET A 199 -5.85 -18.40 -6.08
CA MET A 199 -7.27 -18.54 -6.40
C MET A 199 -7.51 -19.37 -7.67
N ALA A 200 -6.65 -19.24 -8.68
CA ALA A 200 -6.73 -20.01 -9.91
C ALA A 200 -6.44 -21.51 -9.69
N SER A 201 -5.50 -21.84 -8.79
CA SER A 201 -5.19 -23.26 -8.48
C SER A 201 -6.29 -23.96 -7.70
N ASP A 202 -6.95 -23.27 -6.76
CA ASP A 202 -8.02 -23.86 -5.95
C ASP A 202 -9.28 -24.15 -6.78
N ASN A 203 -9.57 -23.30 -7.78
CA ASN A 203 -10.70 -23.52 -8.71
C ASN A 203 -10.49 -24.75 -9.60
N VAL A 204 -9.26 -25.10 -9.97
CA VAL A 204 -8.96 -26.30 -10.78
C VAL A 204 -9.15 -27.57 -9.95
N VAL A 205 -8.82 -27.55 -8.67
CA VAL A 205 -8.95 -28.73 -7.78
C VAL A 205 -10.41 -28.99 -7.39
N SER A 206 -11.26 -27.97 -7.37
CA SER A 206 -12.69 -28.12 -7.03
C SER A 206 -13.57 -28.65 -8.17
N VAL A 207 -13.06 -28.67 -9.41
CA VAL A 207 -13.78 -29.12 -10.62
C VAL A 207 -13.32 -30.52 -11.08
N ALA A 208 -12.25 -31.07 -10.51
CA ALA A 208 -11.72 -32.43 -10.78
C ALA A 208 -12.17 -33.43 -9.72
#